data_a6f57dff288ab7f34f7e2286e3a74ac4
#
_entry.id   a6f57dff288ab7f34f7e2286e3a74ac4
#
_cell.length_a   1.000
_cell.length_b   1.000
_cell.length_c   1.000
_cell.angle_alpha   90.00
_cell.angle_beta   90.00
_cell.angle_gamma   90.00
#
_symmetry.space_group_name_H-M   'P 1'
#
loop_
_entity.id
_entity.type
_entity.pdbx_description
1 polymer ?
#
loop_
_entity_poly.entity_id
_entity_poly.type
_entity_poly.pdbx_seq_one_letter_code
_entity_poly.pdbx_strand_id
1 'polypeptide(L)'
;FRFISPHFGFVNSFAKIESNLITIDQPYRIKEGRIAVIKQGYARVLINLIEETFQPDKLLLIVPNSILQIIEVSPDFDMQMVAMDAEFLSIAGKDNFFTHLSQLQKNLILSLTSHEYDLFKSYFALIWNILQEPTFRREAIQYLLISLLCNIEYLVKNNNQKEQSCQTHQEEIFQRFISLVNAYSKKERNVSFYADKLCLTPRYLNTIIRQTSQQ
;
A
#
# COMPACT_ATOMS: atom_id res chain seq x y z
N PHE A 1 -2.96 -0.08 18.64
CA PHE A 1 -3.88 -0.49 17.57
C PHE A 1 -5.30 -0.19 18.02
N ARG A 2 -6.03 0.62 17.28
CA ARG A 2 -7.46 0.83 17.57
C ARG A 2 -8.22 0.50 16.28
N PHE A 3 -8.79 -0.69 16.20
CA PHE A 3 -9.87 -1.00 15.27
C PHE A 3 -11.11 -0.23 15.77
N ILE A 4 -11.57 0.72 14.95
CA ILE A 4 -12.67 1.59 15.36
C ILE A 4 -13.96 1.17 14.69
N SER A 5 -13.87 0.53 13.55
CA SER A 5 -14.98 -0.08 12.82
C SER A 5 -14.48 -1.16 11.86
N PRO A 6 -15.35 -2.01 11.33
CA PRO A 6 -14.97 -2.97 10.29
C PRO A 6 -14.33 -2.34 9.06
N HIS A 7 -14.59 -1.06 8.80
CA HIS A 7 -14.23 -0.34 7.59
C HIS A 7 -13.08 0.66 7.77
N PHE A 8 -12.59 0.84 9.02
CA PHE A 8 -11.56 1.81 9.35
C PHE A 8 -10.72 1.36 10.55
N GLY A 9 -9.40 1.46 10.41
CA GLY A 9 -8.44 1.18 11.47
C GLY A 9 -7.32 2.21 11.49
N PHE A 10 -6.76 2.46 12.68
CA PHE A 10 -5.65 3.38 12.88
C PHE A 10 -4.58 2.77 13.79
N VAL A 11 -3.32 2.90 13.38
CA VAL A 11 -2.14 2.52 14.15
C VAL A 11 -1.34 3.79 14.42
N ASN A 12 -1.23 4.19 15.68
CA ASN A 12 -0.44 5.39 16.05
C ASN A 12 1.05 5.08 16.28
N SER A 13 1.38 3.84 16.67
CA SER A 13 2.74 3.37 16.81
C SER A 13 2.78 1.88 16.60
N PHE A 14 3.71 1.45 15.75
CA PHE A 14 3.94 0.04 15.46
C PHE A 14 4.63 -0.67 16.62
N ALA A 15 5.52 0.01 17.32
CA ALA A 15 6.23 -0.52 18.49
C ALA A 15 5.29 -0.96 19.64
N LYS A 16 4.04 -0.50 19.63
CA LYS A 16 2.99 -0.88 20.61
C LYS A 16 2.09 -2.01 20.12
N ILE A 17 2.36 -2.59 18.96
CA ILE A 17 1.65 -3.75 18.45
C ILE A 17 2.28 -5.00 19.08
N GLU A 18 1.46 -5.87 19.67
CA GLU A 18 1.94 -7.14 20.19
C GLU A 18 2.63 -7.94 19.08
N SER A 19 3.83 -8.42 19.36
CA SER A 19 4.68 -9.16 18.41
C SER A 19 4.00 -10.37 17.76
N ASN A 20 2.95 -10.88 18.37
CA ASN A 20 2.17 -12.03 17.87
C ASN A 20 1.29 -11.72 16.67
N LEU A 21 1.08 -10.43 16.32
CA LEU A 21 0.26 -10.01 15.17
C LEU A 21 1.09 -9.88 13.88
N ILE A 22 2.40 -10.01 13.98
CA ILE A 22 3.32 -9.86 12.85
C ILE A 22 4.08 -11.17 12.71
N THR A 23 3.80 -11.87 11.63
CA THR A 23 4.52 -13.09 11.29
C THR A 23 5.53 -12.76 10.20
N ILE A 24 6.83 -12.82 10.55
CA ILE A 24 7.93 -12.68 9.58
C ILE A 24 7.89 -13.88 8.64
N ASP A 25 8.25 -13.67 7.38
CA ASP A 25 8.32 -14.67 6.31
C ASP A 25 7.00 -15.33 5.90
N GLN A 26 5.87 -14.87 6.42
CA GLN A 26 4.57 -15.34 5.95
C GLN A 26 3.86 -14.29 5.08
N PRO A 27 3.55 -14.63 3.82
CA PRO A 27 2.79 -13.72 2.97
C PRO A 27 1.33 -13.66 3.42
N TYR A 28 0.77 -12.47 3.48
CA TYR A 28 -0.65 -12.26 3.76
C TYR A 28 -1.26 -11.26 2.78
N ARG A 29 -2.55 -11.44 2.49
CA ARG A 29 -3.29 -10.56 1.61
C ARG A 29 -3.88 -9.41 2.39
N ILE A 30 -3.57 -8.20 1.97
CA ILE A 30 -4.16 -6.96 2.49
C ILE A 30 -5.55 -6.80 1.89
N LYS A 31 -6.57 -6.63 2.72
CA LYS A 31 -7.97 -6.47 2.28
C LYS A 31 -8.34 -5.01 2.06
N GLU A 32 -7.82 -4.13 2.92
CA GLU A 32 -8.12 -2.71 2.94
C GLU A 32 -7.00 -1.90 2.26
N GLY A 33 -7.31 -0.70 1.77
CA GLY A 33 -6.28 0.26 1.41
C GLY A 33 -5.54 0.75 2.66
N ARG A 34 -4.23 0.91 2.58
CA ARG A 34 -3.40 1.36 3.70
C ARG A 34 -2.54 2.53 3.30
N ILE A 35 -2.47 3.53 4.17
CA ILE A 35 -1.59 4.68 4.05
C ILE A 35 -0.75 4.73 5.33
N ALA A 36 0.57 4.82 5.18
CA ALA A 36 1.46 4.86 6.33
C ALA A 36 2.60 5.86 6.12
N VAL A 37 3.05 6.45 7.22
CA VAL A 37 4.30 7.22 7.32
C VAL A 37 5.22 6.54 8.30
N ILE A 38 6.48 6.38 7.93
CA ILE A 38 7.50 5.77 8.77
C ILE A 38 8.09 6.86 9.66
N LYS A 39 8.17 6.59 10.97
CA LYS A 39 8.68 7.53 11.97
C LYS A 39 10.16 7.31 12.24
N GLN A 40 10.56 6.05 12.37
CA GLN A 40 11.95 5.65 12.62
C GLN A 40 12.17 4.19 12.25
N GLY A 41 13.45 3.80 12.17
CA GLY A 41 13.85 2.45 11.82
C GLY A 41 13.57 2.11 10.37
N TYR A 42 13.61 0.82 10.05
CA TYR A 42 13.30 0.31 8.73
C TYR A 42 12.56 -1.03 8.79
N ALA A 43 11.83 -1.36 7.73
CA ALA A 43 11.32 -2.68 7.47
C ALA A 43 11.56 -3.06 6.01
N ARG A 44 12.14 -4.25 5.78
CA ARG A 44 12.23 -4.85 4.43
C ARG A 44 11.03 -5.75 4.23
N VAL A 45 10.37 -5.56 3.11
CA VAL A 45 9.13 -6.27 2.80
C VAL A 45 9.10 -6.69 1.33
N LEU A 46 8.34 -7.74 1.03
CA LEU A 46 7.93 -8.04 -0.34
C LEU A 46 6.49 -7.58 -0.51
N ILE A 47 6.25 -6.70 -1.48
CA ILE A 47 4.89 -6.33 -1.89
C ILE A 47 4.69 -6.79 -3.31
N ASN A 48 3.76 -7.72 -3.52
CA ASN A 48 3.50 -8.32 -4.83
C ASN A 48 4.80 -8.83 -5.50
N LEU A 49 5.65 -9.51 -4.71
CA LEU A 49 6.95 -10.07 -5.10
C LEU A 49 8.06 -9.03 -5.37
N ILE A 50 7.83 -7.75 -5.20
CA ILE A 50 8.87 -6.71 -5.31
C ILE A 50 9.38 -6.40 -3.90
N GLU A 51 10.70 -6.46 -3.72
CA GLU A 51 11.33 -6.07 -2.45
C GLU A 51 11.35 -4.55 -2.32
N GLU A 52 10.91 -4.08 -1.17
CA GLU A 52 10.82 -2.68 -0.83
C GLU A 52 11.34 -2.44 0.59
N THR A 53 11.93 -1.27 0.80
CA THR A 53 12.38 -0.85 2.12
C THR A 53 11.54 0.33 2.61
N PHE A 54 10.85 0.12 3.71
CA PHE A 54 10.12 1.14 4.45
C PHE A 54 11.09 1.83 5.40
N GLN A 55 11.26 3.14 5.26
CA GLN A 55 12.18 3.94 6.06
C GLN A 55 11.62 5.36 6.24
N PRO A 56 12.12 6.17 7.18
CA PRO A 56 11.70 7.56 7.34
C PRO A 56 11.71 8.32 6.01
N ASP A 57 10.95 9.40 5.92
CA ASP A 57 10.72 10.21 4.71
C ASP A 57 9.93 9.49 3.58
N LYS A 58 9.40 8.29 3.85
CA LYS A 58 8.54 7.60 2.89
C LYS A 58 7.07 7.65 3.30
N LEU A 59 6.23 7.91 2.31
CA LEU A 59 4.79 7.69 2.38
C LEU A 59 4.47 6.40 1.64
N LEU A 60 3.79 5.49 2.34
CA LEU A 60 3.42 4.20 1.78
C LEU A 60 1.94 4.20 1.44
N LEU A 61 1.63 3.78 0.23
CA LEU A 61 0.27 3.51 -0.23
C LEU A 61 0.18 2.07 -0.69
N ILE A 62 -0.52 1.25 0.06
CA ILE A 62 -0.74 -0.16 -0.26
C ILE A 62 -2.19 -0.32 -0.68
N VAL A 63 -2.40 -0.81 -1.90
CA VAL A 63 -3.75 -1.00 -2.45
C VAL A 63 -4.37 -2.31 -1.97
N PRO A 64 -5.72 -2.40 -1.90
CA PRO A 64 -6.41 -3.64 -1.56
C PRO A 64 -5.99 -4.80 -2.45
N ASN A 65 -5.99 -5.99 -1.88
CA ASN A 65 -5.58 -7.25 -2.49
C ASN A 65 -4.07 -7.39 -2.73
N SER A 66 -3.22 -6.43 -2.37
CA SER A 66 -1.78 -6.62 -2.36
C SER A 66 -1.37 -7.75 -1.44
N ILE A 67 -0.34 -8.50 -1.84
CA ILE A 67 0.28 -9.53 -1.02
C ILE A 67 1.50 -8.91 -0.37
N LEU A 68 1.53 -8.89 0.95
CA LEU A 68 2.64 -8.37 1.76
C LEU A 68 3.30 -9.51 2.52
N GLN A 69 4.62 -9.56 2.47
CA GLN A 69 5.44 -10.42 3.32
C GLN A 69 6.51 -9.57 3.98
N ILE A 70 6.62 -9.65 5.29
CA ILE A 70 7.65 -8.95 6.05
C ILE A 70 8.88 -9.84 6.11
N ILE A 71 10.02 -9.35 5.62
CA ILE A 71 11.31 -10.06 5.63
C ILE A 71 12.06 -9.74 6.92
N GLU A 72 12.16 -8.46 7.25
CA GLU A 72 12.95 -7.96 8.36
C GLU A 72 12.37 -6.66 8.90
N VAL A 73 12.48 -6.45 10.20
CA VAL A 73 12.08 -5.21 10.87
C VAL A 73 13.18 -4.82 11.85
N SER A 74 13.64 -3.57 11.79
CA SER A 74 14.62 -3.08 12.77
C SER A 74 13.98 -2.97 14.16
N PRO A 75 14.76 -3.13 15.24
CA PRO A 75 14.23 -3.10 16.62
C PRO A 75 13.54 -1.78 17.00
N ASP A 76 13.93 -0.70 16.35
CA ASP A 76 13.41 0.66 16.57
C ASP A 76 12.32 1.07 15.57
N PHE A 77 11.87 0.15 14.71
CA PHE A 77 10.87 0.47 13.69
C PHE A 77 9.57 0.98 14.30
N ASP A 78 9.17 2.17 13.87
CA ASP A 78 7.88 2.75 14.23
C ASP A 78 7.24 3.46 13.05
N MET A 79 5.93 3.31 12.92
CA MET A 79 5.12 3.94 11.89
C MET A 79 3.74 4.34 12.41
N GLN A 80 3.14 5.28 11.73
CA GLN A 80 1.70 5.55 11.81
C GLN A 80 1.03 5.04 10.55
N MET A 81 -0.12 4.41 10.69
CA MET A 81 -0.85 3.83 9.57
C MET A 81 -2.35 4.01 9.76
N VAL A 82 -3.02 4.29 8.67
CA VAL A 82 -4.47 4.22 8.55
C VAL A 82 -4.82 3.13 7.52
N ALA A 83 -5.80 2.32 7.87
CA ALA A 83 -6.40 1.31 7.00
C ALA A 83 -7.88 1.66 6.78
N MET A 84 -8.35 1.61 5.53
CA MET A 84 -9.72 1.93 5.18
C MET A 84 -10.17 1.19 3.93
N ASP A 85 -11.44 0.91 3.82
CA ASP A 85 -12.03 0.38 2.61
C ASP A 85 -12.82 1.45 1.82
N ALA A 86 -13.34 1.03 0.66
CA ALA A 86 -14.11 1.91 -0.22
C ALA A 86 -15.40 2.41 0.45
N GLU A 87 -16.03 1.59 1.30
CA GLU A 87 -17.26 1.96 2.01
C GLU A 87 -17.01 3.11 2.99
N PHE A 88 -15.86 3.11 3.68
CA PHE A 88 -15.49 4.22 4.55
C PHE A 88 -15.30 5.53 3.79
N LEU A 89 -14.83 5.47 2.53
CA LEU A 89 -14.55 6.64 1.70
C LEU A 89 -15.75 7.11 0.85
N SER A 90 -16.88 6.39 0.88
CA SER A 90 -18.01 6.61 -0.06
C SER A 90 -18.68 7.99 0.04
N ILE A 91 -18.62 8.67 1.19
CA ILE A 91 -19.31 9.94 1.45
C ILE A 91 -18.88 11.08 0.52
N ALA A 92 -17.66 11.04 -0.03
CA ALA A 92 -17.14 12.17 -0.80
C ALA A 92 -16.64 11.79 -2.21
N GLY A 93 -17.16 10.74 -2.79
CA GLY A 93 -16.80 10.32 -4.15
C GLY A 93 -15.36 9.82 -4.29
N LYS A 94 -14.70 9.48 -3.17
CA LYS A 94 -13.33 8.91 -3.15
C LYS A 94 -13.34 7.39 -2.95
N ASP A 95 -14.48 6.76 -2.98
CA ASP A 95 -14.65 5.30 -2.97
C ASP A 95 -13.83 4.60 -4.07
N ASN A 96 -13.61 5.27 -5.20
CA ASN A 96 -12.81 4.78 -6.31
C ASN A 96 -11.31 5.09 -6.21
N PHE A 97 -10.83 5.80 -5.19
CA PHE A 97 -9.42 6.19 -5.07
C PHE A 97 -8.47 4.98 -5.16
N PHE A 98 -8.66 3.99 -4.30
CA PHE A 98 -7.84 2.78 -4.33
C PHE A 98 -8.09 1.93 -5.58
N THR A 99 -9.28 2.00 -6.17
CA THR A 99 -9.59 1.31 -7.43
C THR A 99 -8.77 1.91 -8.57
N HIS A 100 -8.69 3.24 -8.66
CA HIS A 100 -7.84 3.92 -9.65
C HIS A 100 -6.36 3.59 -9.44
N LEU A 101 -5.87 3.61 -8.19
CA LEU A 101 -4.50 3.21 -7.89
C LEU A 101 -4.24 1.74 -8.22
N SER A 102 -5.21 0.86 -7.94
CA SER A 102 -5.12 -0.56 -8.30
C SER A 102 -5.10 -0.76 -9.80
N GLN A 103 -5.79 0.06 -10.58
CA GLN A 103 -5.74 0.05 -12.05
C GLN A 103 -4.38 0.49 -12.60
N LEU A 104 -3.71 1.41 -11.91
CA LEU A 104 -2.31 1.76 -12.18
C LEU A 104 -1.34 0.65 -11.75
N GLN A 105 -1.86 -0.38 -11.08
CA GLN A 105 -1.16 -1.60 -10.63
C GLN A 105 0.07 -1.32 -9.77
N LYS A 106 0.14 -0.18 -9.13
CA LYS A 106 1.30 0.21 -8.31
C LYS A 106 0.89 0.45 -6.87
N ASN A 107 1.50 -0.30 -5.96
CA ASN A 107 1.72 0.21 -4.61
C ASN A 107 2.66 1.39 -4.74
N LEU A 108 2.36 2.48 -4.05
CA LEU A 108 3.16 3.69 -4.17
C LEU A 108 4.00 3.86 -2.92
N ILE A 109 5.31 3.97 -3.12
CA ILE A 109 6.25 4.38 -2.10
C ILE A 109 6.82 5.71 -2.56
N LEU A 110 6.32 6.78 -1.98
CA LEU A 110 6.67 8.14 -2.36
C LEU A 110 7.76 8.68 -1.42
N SER A 111 8.85 9.18 -1.98
CA SER A 111 9.82 9.94 -1.22
C SER A 111 9.26 11.34 -0.95
N LEU A 112 9.28 11.75 0.30
CA LEU A 112 8.75 13.02 0.76
C LEU A 112 9.91 13.98 1.04
N THR A 113 9.74 15.24 0.69
CA THR A 113 10.54 16.32 1.27
C THR A 113 10.23 16.48 2.75
N SER A 114 11.10 17.13 3.53
CA SER A 114 10.84 17.37 4.96
C SER A 114 9.52 18.10 5.21
N HIS A 115 9.17 19.06 4.35
CA HIS A 115 7.91 19.78 4.44
C HIS A 115 6.69 18.89 4.18
N GLU A 116 6.75 18.05 3.16
CA GLU A 116 5.69 17.07 2.85
C GLU A 116 5.54 16.04 3.97
N TYR A 117 6.66 15.55 4.51
CA TYR A 117 6.65 14.63 5.65
C TYR A 117 5.95 15.24 6.86
N ASP A 118 6.29 16.48 7.23
CA ASP A 118 5.65 17.19 8.34
C ASP A 118 4.15 17.42 8.09
N LEU A 119 3.77 17.71 6.85
CA LEU A 119 2.37 17.84 6.45
C LEU A 119 1.61 16.52 6.69
N PHE A 120 2.11 15.40 6.17
CA PHE A 120 1.47 14.10 6.34
C PHE A 120 1.41 13.67 7.80
N LYS A 121 2.50 13.87 8.55
CA LYS A 121 2.55 13.62 9.99
C LYS A 121 1.48 14.42 10.75
N SER A 122 1.22 15.65 10.32
CA SER A 122 0.16 16.49 10.91
C SER A 122 -1.24 15.92 10.68
N TYR A 123 -1.52 15.35 9.51
CA TYR A 123 -2.78 14.62 9.25
C TYR A 123 -2.95 13.44 10.21
N PHE A 124 -1.93 12.62 10.37
CA PHE A 124 -1.99 11.48 11.28
C PHE A 124 -2.18 11.91 12.73
N ALA A 125 -1.48 12.97 13.17
CA ALA A 125 -1.63 13.51 14.51
C ALA A 125 -3.06 14.05 14.74
N LEU A 126 -3.63 14.76 13.78
CA LEU A 126 -4.99 15.29 13.88
C LEU A 126 -6.04 14.18 13.93
N ILE A 127 -5.93 13.18 13.05
CA ILE A 127 -6.79 11.99 13.07
C ILE A 127 -6.68 11.30 14.44
N TRP A 128 -5.46 11.09 14.93
CA TRP A 128 -5.23 10.46 16.24
C TRP A 128 -5.90 11.23 17.37
N ASN A 129 -5.77 12.56 17.40
CA ASN A 129 -6.39 13.41 18.43
C ASN A 129 -7.92 13.28 18.41
N ILE A 130 -8.56 13.27 17.22
CA ILE A 130 -10.01 13.06 17.10
C ILE A 130 -10.40 11.68 17.62
N LEU A 131 -9.56 10.66 17.40
CA LEU A 131 -9.83 9.30 17.85
C LEU A 131 -9.71 9.10 19.36
N GLN A 132 -9.08 10.03 20.09
CA GLN A 132 -9.04 10.02 21.56
C GLN A 132 -10.34 10.54 22.20
N GLU A 133 -11.17 11.24 21.44
CA GLU A 133 -12.46 11.72 21.91
C GLU A 133 -13.41 10.56 22.25
N PRO A 134 -14.31 10.73 23.26
CA PRO A 134 -15.25 9.68 23.64
C PRO A 134 -16.20 9.26 22.50
N THR A 135 -16.55 10.21 21.64
CA THR A 135 -17.47 9.98 20.51
C THR A 135 -16.70 9.86 19.21
N PHE A 136 -16.92 8.77 18.49
CA PHE A 136 -16.33 8.57 17.17
C PHE A 136 -16.96 9.50 16.15
N ARG A 137 -16.21 10.53 15.73
CA ARG A 137 -16.63 11.53 14.72
C ARG A 137 -16.26 11.06 13.32
N ARG A 138 -17.04 10.10 12.79
CA ARG A 138 -16.79 9.46 11.50
C ARG A 138 -16.57 10.46 10.37
N GLU A 139 -17.49 11.41 10.18
CA GLU A 139 -17.45 12.39 9.10
C GLU A 139 -16.20 13.28 9.17
N ALA A 140 -15.81 13.73 10.36
CA ALA A 140 -14.61 14.53 10.52
C ALA A 140 -13.35 13.77 10.06
N ILE A 141 -13.24 12.49 10.41
CA ILE A 141 -12.14 11.65 9.97
C ILE A 141 -12.19 11.41 8.46
N GLN A 142 -13.37 11.17 7.90
CA GLN A 142 -13.55 11.00 6.46
C GLN A 142 -13.09 12.23 5.66
N TYR A 143 -13.47 13.44 6.08
CA TYR A 143 -13.02 14.66 5.41
C TYR A 143 -11.51 14.90 5.53
N LEU A 144 -10.90 14.56 6.66
CA LEU A 144 -9.44 14.61 6.81
C LEU A 144 -8.73 13.61 5.89
N LEU A 145 -9.27 12.40 5.78
CA LEU A 145 -8.72 11.39 4.86
C LEU A 145 -8.87 11.82 3.40
N ILE A 146 -10.00 12.42 3.03
CA ILE A 146 -10.19 12.96 1.68
C ILE A 146 -9.16 14.04 1.37
N SER A 147 -8.95 14.97 2.30
CA SER A 147 -7.92 16.00 2.14
C SER A 147 -6.53 15.39 2.00
N LEU A 148 -6.19 14.40 2.83
CA LEU A 148 -4.94 13.63 2.74
C LEU A 148 -4.80 12.95 1.37
N LEU A 149 -5.86 12.28 0.88
CA LEU A 149 -5.87 11.62 -0.43
C LEU A 149 -5.69 12.60 -1.59
N CYS A 150 -6.29 13.79 -1.53
CA CYS A 150 -6.09 14.85 -2.52
C CYS A 150 -4.62 15.30 -2.58
N ASN A 151 -3.94 15.42 -1.44
CA ASN A 151 -2.51 15.73 -1.40
C ASN A 151 -1.67 14.60 -1.99
N ILE A 152 -2.01 13.34 -1.72
CA ILE A 152 -1.35 12.19 -2.32
C ILE A 152 -1.54 12.19 -3.85
N GLU A 153 -2.75 12.41 -4.34
CA GLU A 153 -3.01 12.51 -5.78
C GLU A 153 -2.16 13.60 -6.45
N TYR A 154 -1.99 14.74 -5.78
CA TYR A 154 -1.14 15.83 -6.26
C TYR A 154 0.32 15.39 -6.35
N LEU A 155 0.87 14.73 -5.30
CA LEU A 155 2.24 14.22 -5.31
C LEU A 155 2.46 13.18 -6.40
N VAL A 156 1.54 12.25 -6.56
CA VAL A 156 1.61 11.21 -7.60
C VAL A 156 1.64 11.83 -9.00
N LYS A 157 0.78 12.83 -9.27
CA LYS A 157 0.77 13.52 -10.56
C LYS A 157 2.08 14.24 -10.84
N ASN A 158 2.64 14.92 -9.85
CA ASN A 158 3.90 15.65 -9.99
C ASN A 158 5.10 14.70 -10.17
N ASN A 159 5.13 13.57 -9.47
CA ASN A 159 6.19 12.57 -9.62
C ASN A 159 6.09 11.85 -10.97
N ASN A 160 4.89 11.51 -11.44
CA ASN A 160 4.71 10.91 -12.75
C ASN A 160 5.18 11.81 -13.91
N GLN A 161 5.10 13.14 -13.76
CA GLN A 161 5.67 14.07 -14.74
C GLN A 161 7.20 14.02 -14.79
N LYS A 162 7.86 13.63 -13.68
CA LYS A 162 9.32 13.45 -13.62
C LYS A 162 9.77 12.05 -14.08
N GLU A 163 8.91 11.04 -13.93
CA GLU A 163 9.21 9.63 -14.23
C GLU A 163 8.63 9.15 -15.58
N GLN A 164 8.08 10.01 -16.43
CA GLN A 164 7.55 9.64 -17.76
C GLN A 164 8.63 9.13 -18.74
N SER A 165 9.79 8.70 -18.25
CA SER A 165 10.79 7.98 -19.02
C SER A 165 10.76 6.49 -18.68
N CYS A 166 10.09 5.73 -19.54
CA CYS A 166 10.28 4.29 -19.75
C CYS A 166 9.84 3.33 -18.64
N GLN A 167 8.52 3.11 -18.49
CA GLN A 167 8.13 1.76 -18.10
C GLN A 167 8.55 0.80 -19.19
N THR A 168 9.37 -0.18 -18.84
CA THR A 168 9.76 -1.21 -19.80
C THR A 168 8.55 -2.10 -20.09
N HIS A 169 8.44 -2.62 -21.31
CA HIS A 169 7.39 -3.57 -21.68
C HIS A 169 7.32 -4.79 -20.73
N GLN A 170 8.47 -5.17 -20.16
CA GLN A 170 8.55 -6.25 -19.17
C GLN A 170 7.86 -5.90 -17.84
N GLU A 171 8.03 -4.67 -17.37
CA GLU A 171 7.33 -4.19 -16.16
C GLU A 171 5.81 -4.16 -16.37
N GLU A 172 5.35 -3.75 -17.55
CA GLU A 172 3.91 -3.78 -17.87
C GLU A 172 3.35 -5.22 -17.84
N ILE A 173 4.06 -6.17 -18.46
CA ILE A 173 3.68 -7.60 -18.43
C ILE A 173 3.65 -8.11 -16.98
N PHE A 174 4.66 -7.78 -16.19
CA PHE A 174 4.74 -8.19 -14.78
C PHE A 174 3.56 -7.65 -13.97
N GLN A 175 3.20 -6.39 -14.14
CA GLN A 175 2.06 -5.80 -13.45
C GLN A 175 0.72 -6.46 -13.84
N ARG A 176 0.53 -6.77 -15.13
CA ARG A 176 -0.63 -7.53 -15.62
C ARG A 176 -0.66 -8.94 -15.03
N PHE A 177 0.50 -9.59 -14.91
CA PHE A 177 0.60 -10.90 -14.25
C PHE A 177 0.15 -10.84 -12.79
N ILE A 178 0.65 -9.86 -12.01
CA ILE A 178 0.24 -9.67 -10.61
C ILE A 178 -1.29 -9.46 -10.49
N SER A 179 -1.89 -8.69 -11.39
CA SER A 179 -3.35 -8.50 -11.42
C SER A 179 -4.10 -9.80 -11.64
N LEU A 180 -3.64 -10.63 -12.59
CA LEU A 180 -4.24 -11.93 -12.85
C LEU A 180 -4.07 -12.89 -11.66
N VAL A 181 -2.91 -12.89 -11.01
CA VAL A 181 -2.68 -13.66 -9.77
C VAL A 181 -3.64 -13.22 -8.68
N ASN A 182 -3.83 -11.92 -8.49
CA ASN A 182 -4.78 -11.39 -7.51
C ASN A 182 -6.22 -11.82 -7.80
N ALA A 183 -6.62 -11.87 -9.07
CA ALA A 183 -7.97 -12.26 -9.47
C ALA A 183 -8.21 -13.76 -9.40
N TYR A 184 -7.25 -14.60 -9.79
CA TYR A 184 -7.46 -16.02 -10.06
C TYR A 184 -6.71 -16.98 -9.14
N SER A 185 -5.75 -16.56 -8.32
CA SER A 185 -4.88 -17.46 -7.51
C SER A 185 -5.62 -18.43 -6.57
N LYS A 186 -6.87 -18.12 -6.21
CA LYS A 186 -7.71 -19.05 -5.42
C LYS A 186 -8.18 -20.26 -6.22
N LYS A 187 -8.28 -20.13 -7.55
CA LYS A 187 -8.81 -21.16 -8.45
C LYS A 187 -7.72 -21.75 -9.35
N GLU A 188 -6.79 -20.92 -9.77
CA GLU A 188 -5.77 -21.27 -10.76
C GLU A 188 -4.36 -21.14 -10.16
N ARG A 189 -3.61 -22.25 -10.22
CA ARG A 189 -2.23 -22.31 -9.68
C ARG A 189 -1.18 -22.57 -10.76
N ASN A 190 -1.62 -22.87 -11.99
CA ASN A 190 -0.71 -23.20 -13.09
C ASN A 190 -0.24 -21.94 -13.81
N VAL A 191 1.08 -21.79 -13.95
CA VAL A 191 1.69 -20.67 -14.67
C VAL A 191 1.22 -20.61 -16.13
N SER A 192 0.93 -21.73 -16.76
CA SER A 192 0.41 -21.77 -18.13
C SER A 192 -0.89 -20.97 -18.30
N PHE A 193 -1.80 -21.04 -17.32
CA PHE A 193 -3.05 -20.27 -17.34
C PHE A 193 -2.77 -18.76 -17.44
N TYR A 194 -1.83 -18.26 -16.66
CA TYR A 194 -1.46 -16.83 -16.65
C TYR A 194 -0.72 -16.42 -17.92
N ALA A 195 0.14 -17.30 -18.43
CA ALA A 195 0.86 -17.07 -19.68
C ALA A 195 -0.11 -17.00 -20.87
N ASP A 196 -1.09 -17.89 -20.94
CA ASP A 196 -2.14 -17.89 -21.98
C ASP A 196 -2.98 -16.61 -21.93
N LYS A 197 -3.35 -16.17 -20.73
CA LYS A 197 -4.08 -14.88 -20.51
C LYS A 197 -3.30 -13.67 -20.97
N LEU A 198 -1.98 -13.73 -20.90
CA LEU A 198 -1.06 -12.67 -21.35
C LEU A 198 -0.59 -12.83 -22.80
N CYS A 199 -1.04 -13.88 -23.49
CA CYS A 199 -0.58 -14.24 -24.84
C CYS A 199 0.94 -14.47 -24.92
N LEU A 200 1.51 -15.11 -23.87
CA LEU A 200 2.94 -15.39 -23.74
C LEU A 200 3.18 -16.89 -23.55
N THR A 201 4.43 -17.31 -23.76
CA THR A 201 4.85 -18.65 -23.35
C THR A 201 5.15 -18.69 -21.85
N PRO A 202 4.89 -19.81 -21.15
CA PRO A 202 5.20 -19.95 -19.71
C PRO A 202 6.68 -19.69 -19.41
N ARG A 203 7.60 -20.07 -20.32
CA ARG A 203 9.04 -19.83 -20.20
C ARG A 203 9.37 -18.34 -20.20
N TYR A 204 8.78 -17.60 -21.13
CA TYR A 204 9.02 -16.15 -21.24
C TYR A 204 8.43 -15.39 -20.05
N LEU A 205 7.21 -15.76 -19.61
CA LEU A 205 6.62 -15.19 -18.42
C LEU A 205 7.48 -15.42 -17.17
N ASN A 206 8.00 -16.63 -16.96
CA ASN A 206 8.91 -16.92 -15.86
C ASN A 206 10.19 -16.09 -15.91
N THR A 207 10.74 -15.84 -17.10
CA THR A 207 11.92 -14.98 -17.28
C THR A 207 11.61 -13.56 -16.84
N ILE A 208 10.48 -12.99 -17.27
CA ILE A 208 10.05 -11.65 -16.88
C ILE A 208 9.86 -11.58 -15.37
N ILE A 209 9.15 -12.54 -14.76
CA ILE A 209 8.91 -12.57 -13.31
C ILE A 209 10.24 -12.52 -12.57
N ARG A 210 11.20 -13.37 -12.89
CA ARG A 210 12.52 -13.40 -12.24
C ARG A 210 13.28 -12.11 -12.40
N GLN A 211 13.30 -11.54 -13.60
CA GLN A 211 14.04 -10.30 -13.87
C GLN A 211 13.44 -9.10 -13.12
N THR A 212 12.12 -9.01 -13.07
CA THR A 212 11.43 -7.87 -12.46
C THR A 212 11.32 -8.00 -10.95
N SER A 213 11.18 -9.23 -10.40
CA SER A 213 11.14 -9.46 -8.96
C SER A 213 12.52 -9.55 -8.30
N GLN A 214 13.60 -9.51 -9.08
CA GLN A 214 14.99 -9.68 -8.59
C GLN A 214 15.24 -10.98 -7.81
N GLN A 215 14.47 -12.03 -8.10
CA GLN A 215 14.58 -13.37 -7.51
C GLN A 215 15.22 -14.39 -8.47
#